data_5c37e0830bd999ac3ea1ba9834604747
#
_entry.id   5c37e0830bd999ac3ea1ba9834604747
#
_cell.length_a   1.000
_cell.length_b   1.000
_cell.length_c   1.000
_cell.angle_alpha   90.00
_cell.angle_beta   90.00
_cell.angle_gamma   90.00
#
_symmetry.space_group_name_H-M   'P 1'
#
loop_
_entity.id
_entity.type
_entity.pdbx_description
1 polymer ?
#
loop_
_entity_poly.entity_id
_entity_poly.type
_entity_poly.pdbx_seq_one_letter_code
_entity_poly.pdbx_strand_id
1 'polypeptide(L)'
;KKEAYPRVNDVRGISQINGVDKRQYSAFIYAIAEHIKTQPWYAFGKSPIEIARRVALICENSEWVDNMDFSRMDGRVSEAVRELERRVMMRAFAPVYHVPLYQLMRNQFGLRAKTTHGVSHTTMFERLSGSAETSAFNTLLTAFVNYAAYRMTRDVCGGRPSPVEAYSRLGIYGGDDGLSGGLSREAATKASQLVGQVLDLERVHRNDGLGVKFLARHYGPDVWFGCPDSICDIRRQLSKFHLTVHLPSNISWHRKLQEKAFAYSLSDKNTPVIGEFVRKVLQLYPLAREQFTNVIGLWIPELDEGKQYPNEDTGDWMEDYVVSQLSDFDVDGFRDWLGRTDSLSIRSPQYTVPDVPIAVKPGARVLVDGDIHG
;
A
#
# COMPACT_ATOMS: atom_id res chain seq x y z
N LYS A 1 -1.95 12.80 10.88
CA LYS A 1 -0.77 12.08 10.38
C LYS A 1 0.13 13.03 9.60
N LYS A 2 1.42 13.02 9.90
CA LYS A 2 2.41 13.79 9.14
C LYS A 2 2.85 12.97 7.93
N GLU A 3 2.46 13.39 6.75
CA GLU A 3 2.84 12.74 5.48
C GLU A 3 3.14 13.80 4.43
N ALA A 4 4.13 13.53 3.58
CA ALA A 4 4.36 14.31 2.38
C ALA A 4 3.43 13.82 1.27
N TYR A 5 2.70 14.72 0.67
CA TYR A 5 1.84 14.47 -0.48
C TYR A 5 2.30 15.30 -1.68
N PRO A 6 2.21 14.80 -2.89
CA PRO A 6 2.57 15.53 -4.10
C PRO A 6 1.55 16.64 -4.43
N ARG A 7 0.41 16.69 -3.75
CA ARG A 7 -0.65 17.69 -3.92
C ARG A 7 -1.45 17.81 -2.62
N VAL A 8 -2.20 18.90 -2.47
CA VAL A 8 -3.12 19.07 -1.34
C VAL A 8 -4.14 17.92 -1.33
N ASN A 9 -4.24 17.25 -0.23
CA ASN A 9 -5.15 16.13 -0.01
C ASN A 9 -5.92 16.32 1.29
N ASP A 10 -6.99 15.55 1.47
CA ASP A 10 -7.73 15.51 2.72
C ASP A 10 -6.82 15.07 3.87
N VAL A 11 -6.92 15.76 5.00
CA VAL A 11 -6.13 15.42 6.20
C VAL A 11 -6.52 14.04 6.69
N ARG A 12 -5.53 13.17 6.87
CA ARG A 12 -5.74 11.83 7.44
C ARG A 12 -5.59 11.87 8.96
N GLY A 13 -6.69 11.70 9.66
CA GLY A 13 -6.68 11.48 11.10
C GLY A 13 -6.21 10.07 11.45
N ILE A 14 -5.45 9.92 12.54
CA ILE A 14 -5.20 8.61 13.14
C ILE A 14 -6.03 8.55 14.43
N SER A 15 -7.09 7.74 14.41
CA SER A 15 -7.94 7.52 15.56
C SER A 15 -7.30 6.49 16.50
N GLN A 16 -7.01 6.89 17.72
CA GLN A 16 -6.45 6.02 18.75
C GLN A 16 -7.57 5.55 19.69
N ILE A 17 -7.56 4.29 20.03
CA ILE A 17 -8.42 3.72 21.06
C ILE A 17 -7.66 3.57 22.39
N ASN A 18 -8.39 3.29 23.46
CA ASN A 18 -7.83 3.00 24.77
C ASN A 18 -6.70 1.94 24.67
N GLY A 19 -5.55 2.23 25.26
CA GLY A 19 -4.37 1.37 25.17
C GLY A 19 -4.54 -0.01 25.80
N VAL A 20 -5.39 -0.14 26.82
CA VAL A 20 -5.69 -1.45 27.46
C VAL A 20 -6.51 -2.31 26.51
N ASP A 21 -7.61 -1.79 25.97
CA ASP A 21 -8.45 -2.50 25.00
C ASP A 21 -7.66 -2.85 23.74
N LYS A 22 -6.87 -1.91 23.24
CA LYS A 22 -5.99 -2.14 22.09
C LYS A 22 -5.05 -3.31 22.33
N ARG A 23 -4.37 -3.36 23.49
CA ARG A 23 -3.43 -4.44 23.81
C ARG A 23 -4.13 -5.78 23.92
N GLN A 24 -5.27 -5.86 24.60
CA GLN A 24 -6.01 -7.10 24.76
C GLN A 24 -6.59 -7.59 23.43
N TYR A 25 -7.15 -6.69 22.63
CA TYR A 25 -7.69 -7.01 21.33
C TYR A 25 -6.61 -7.43 20.33
N SER A 26 -5.43 -6.82 20.40
CA SER A 26 -4.29 -7.18 19.55
C SER A 26 -3.90 -8.65 19.66
N ALA A 27 -4.03 -9.27 20.84
CA ALA A 27 -3.71 -10.69 21.01
C ALA A 27 -4.60 -11.59 20.12
N PHE A 28 -5.90 -11.28 20.03
CA PHE A 28 -6.83 -12.00 19.16
C PHE A 28 -6.56 -11.69 17.68
N ILE A 29 -6.31 -10.43 17.35
CA ILE A 29 -6.03 -10.03 15.97
C ILE A 29 -4.75 -10.64 15.46
N TYR A 30 -3.67 -10.67 16.24
CA TYR A 30 -2.43 -11.32 15.83
C TYR A 30 -2.61 -12.84 15.66
N ALA A 31 -3.37 -13.49 16.54
CA ALA A 31 -3.63 -14.93 16.43
C ALA A 31 -4.38 -15.26 15.12
N ILE A 32 -5.43 -14.50 14.76
CA ILE A 32 -6.13 -14.72 13.48
C ILE A 32 -5.28 -14.30 12.28
N ALA A 33 -4.47 -13.25 12.41
CA ALA A 33 -3.58 -12.79 11.35
C ALA A 33 -2.54 -13.86 10.98
N GLU A 34 -1.98 -14.59 11.94
CA GLU A 34 -1.07 -15.70 11.65
C GLU A 34 -1.72 -16.77 10.76
N HIS A 35 -3.00 -17.05 10.97
CA HIS A 35 -3.75 -17.95 10.09
C HIS A 35 -4.04 -17.33 8.71
N ILE A 36 -4.45 -16.06 8.68
CA ILE A 36 -4.79 -15.37 7.42
C ILE A 36 -3.55 -15.18 6.53
N LYS A 37 -2.37 -14.96 7.10
CA LYS A 37 -1.09 -14.85 6.36
C LYS A 37 -0.78 -16.05 5.48
N THR A 38 -1.27 -17.24 5.83
CA THR A 38 -1.06 -18.44 5.02
C THR A 38 -1.86 -18.44 3.72
N GLN A 39 -2.88 -17.58 3.62
CA GLN A 39 -3.74 -17.52 2.45
C GLN A 39 -3.05 -16.84 1.27
N PRO A 40 -3.19 -17.38 0.04
CA PRO A 40 -2.51 -16.82 -1.14
C PRO A 40 -2.96 -15.42 -1.50
N TRP A 41 -4.19 -15.05 -1.12
CA TRP A 41 -4.77 -13.73 -1.40
C TRP A 41 -4.36 -12.63 -0.41
N TYR A 42 -3.72 -12.97 0.72
CA TYR A 42 -3.36 -11.99 1.74
C TYR A 42 -1.92 -11.50 1.54
N ALA A 43 -1.73 -10.21 1.20
CA ALA A 43 -0.42 -9.65 0.87
C ALA A 43 0.46 -9.39 2.09
N PHE A 44 -0.13 -8.96 3.23
CA PHE A 44 0.66 -8.61 4.41
C PHE A 44 1.26 -9.85 5.08
N GLY A 45 2.55 -9.78 5.37
CA GLY A 45 3.31 -10.91 5.91
C GLY A 45 3.94 -11.83 4.86
N LYS A 46 3.72 -11.55 3.56
CA LYS A 46 4.51 -12.11 2.47
C LYS A 46 5.74 -11.26 2.19
N SER A 47 6.82 -11.88 1.76
CA SER A 47 7.99 -11.17 1.27
C SER A 47 7.67 -10.43 -0.04
N PRO A 48 8.41 -9.37 -0.38
CA PRO A 48 8.25 -8.66 -1.64
C PRO A 48 8.25 -9.56 -2.88
N ILE A 49 9.16 -10.53 -2.93
CA ILE A 49 9.22 -11.47 -4.07
C ILE A 49 8.00 -12.40 -4.13
N GLU A 50 7.44 -12.82 -2.99
CA GLU A 50 6.21 -13.63 -2.98
C GLU A 50 5.01 -12.82 -3.48
N ILE A 51 4.94 -11.53 -3.13
CA ILE A 51 3.93 -10.62 -3.65
C ILE A 51 4.09 -10.49 -5.17
N ALA A 52 5.31 -10.20 -5.64
CA ALA A 52 5.59 -10.02 -7.06
C ALA A 52 5.25 -11.28 -7.89
N ARG A 53 5.65 -12.46 -7.42
CA ARG A 53 5.30 -13.73 -8.06
C ARG A 53 3.80 -13.99 -8.08
N ARG A 54 3.08 -13.60 -7.03
CA ARG A 54 1.63 -13.74 -7.00
C ARG A 54 0.95 -12.80 -7.99
N VAL A 55 1.42 -11.56 -8.14
CA VAL A 55 0.93 -10.62 -9.15
C VAL A 55 1.16 -11.21 -10.55
N ALA A 56 2.38 -11.67 -10.86
CA ALA A 56 2.70 -12.27 -12.14
C ALA A 56 1.82 -13.49 -12.44
N LEU A 57 1.62 -14.38 -11.46
CA LEU A 57 0.75 -15.56 -11.60
C LEU A 57 -0.72 -15.18 -11.92
N ILE A 58 -1.25 -14.11 -11.30
CA ILE A 58 -2.60 -13.64 -11.58
C ILE A 58 -2.69 -13.12 -13.01
N CYS A 59 -1.73 -12.32 -13.46
CA CYS A 59 -1.69 -11.78 -14.82
C CYS A 59 -1.53 -12.89 -15.87
N GLU A 60 -0.62 -13.84 -15.64
CA GLU A 60 -0.35 -14.96 -16.55
C GLU A 60 -1.64 -15.79 -16.80
N ASN A 61 -2.47 -15.97 -15.80
CA ASN A 61 -3.70 -16.76 -15.87
C ASN A 61 -4.96 -15.93 -16.18
N SER A 62 -4.82 -14.69 -16.64
CA SER A 62 -5.95 -13.80 -16.89
C SER A 62 -5.84 -13.09 -18.23
N GLU A 63 -6.96 -12.84 -18.89
CA GLU A 63 -7.03 -11.99 -20.08
C GLU A 63 -7.07 -10.50 -19.71
N TRP A 64 -7.58 -10.20 -18.52
CA TRP A 64 -7.56 -8.87 -17.92
C TRP A 64 -7.44 -8.99 -16.41
N VAL A 65 -6.90 -7.95 -15.79
CA VAL A 65 -6.91 -7.75 -14.35
C VAL A 65 -7.56 -6.42 -14.00
N ASP A 66 -8.15 -6.35 -12.82
CA ASP A 66 -8.67 -5.13 -12.24
C ASP A 66 -7.81 -4.74 -11.03
N ASN A 67 -7.19 -3.55 -11.08
CA ASN A 67 -6.67 -2.88 -9.91
C ASN A 67 -7.85 -2.28 -9.14
N MET A 68 -7.82 -2.42 -7.84
CA MET A 68 -8.91 -2.01 -6.96
C MET A 68 -8.43 -1.00 -5.93
N ASP A 69 -9.24 0.00 -5.72
CA ASP A 69 -9.12 0.93 -4.61
C ASP A 69 -10.51 1.18 -4.01
N PHE A 70 -10.59 1.27 -2.68
CA PHE A 70 -11.83 1.57 -1.99
C PHE A 70 -11.84 3.00 -1.49
N SER A 71 -12.75 3.78 -2.00
CA SER A 71 -12.90 5.18 -1.59
C SER A 71 -13.28 5.30 -0.13
N ARG A 72 -12.33 5.75 0.73
CA ARG A 72 -12.52 5.96 2.17
C ARG A 72 -13.03 4.71 2.90
N MET A 73 -12.43 3.55 2.64
CA MET A 73 -12.85 2.25 3.18
C MET A 73 -13.13 2.30 4.69
N ASP A 74 -12.21 2.83 5.48
CA ASP A 74 -12.33 2.91 6.94
C ASP A 74 -13.60 3.63 7.39
N GLY A 75 -13.90 4.78 6.78
CA GLY A 75 -15.08 5.60 7.11
C GLY A 75 -16.40 5.04 6.61
N ARG A 76 -16.36 4.01 5.73
CA ARG A 76 -17.53 3.35 5.16
C ARG A 76 -17.80 1.98 5.75
N VAL A 77 -17.09 1.58 6.78
CA VAL A 77 -17.41 0.34 7.50
C VAL A 77 -18.79 0.45 8.10
N SER A 78 -19.67 -0.46 7.70
CA SER A 78 -21.07 -0.51 8.08
C SER A 78 -21.32 -1.54 9.18
N GLU A 79 -22.52 -1.53 9.75
CA GLU A 79 -22.96 -2.56 10.70
C GLU A 79 -22.88 -3.97 10.09
N ALA A 80 -23.23 -4.12 8.82
CA ALA A 80 -23.12 -5.40 8.12
C ALA A 80 -21.68 -5.92 8.05
N VAL A 81 -20.70 -5.03 7.84
CA VAL A 81 -19.27 -5.38 7.86
C VAL A 81 -18.86 -5.78 9.28
N ARG A 82 -19.26 -5.04 10.32
CA ARG A 82 -18.99 -5.39 11.72
C ARG A 82 -19.58 -6.75 12.11
N GLU A 83 -20.76 -7.07 11.60
CA GLU A 83 -21.37 -8.38 11.84
C GLU A 83 -20.61 -9.49 11.09
N LEU A 84 -20.14 -9.26 9.86
CA LEU A 84 -19.26 -10.20 9.14
C LEU A 84 -18.00 -10.49 9.95
N GLU A 85 -17.31 -9.46 10.40
CA GLU A 85 -16.11 -9.56 11.23
C GLU A 85 -16.37 -10.34 12.51
N ARG A 86 -17.46 -10.05 13.18
CA ARG A 86 -17.89 -10.76 14.38
C ARG A 86 -18.07 -12.25 14.11
N ARG A 87 -18.75 -12.61 13.04
CA ARG A 87 -18.97 -14.03 12.67
C ARG A 87 -17.66 -14.74 12.38
N VAL A 88 -16.73 -14.08 11.70
CA VAL A 88 -15.39 -14.63 11.43
C VAL A 88 -14.67 -14.90 12.75
N MET A 89 -14.64 -13.93 13.65
CA MET A 89 -13.94 -14.04 14.93
C MET A 89 -14.57 -15.11 15.84
N MET A 90 -15.91 -15.12 15.96
CA MET A 90 -16.60 -16.13 16.78
C MET A 90 -16.42 -17.54 16.23
N ARG A 91 -16.19 -17.71 14.93
CA ARG A 91 -15.91 -19.00 14.33
C ARG A 91 -14.44 -19.43 14.49
N ALA A 92 -13.54 -18.46 14.51
CA ALA A 92 -12.10 -18.72 14.63
C ALA A 92 -11.64 -19.07 16.05
N PHE A 93 -12.35 -18.59 17.08
CA PHE A 93 -11.97 -18.77 18.47
C PHE A 93 -12.93 -19.69 19.22
N ALA A 94 -12.40 -20.44 20.19
CA ALA A 94 -13.18 -21.34 21.03
C ALA A 94 -14.22 -20.56 21.88
N PRO A 95 -15.39 -21.15 22.21
CA PRO A 95 -16.49 -20.49 22.92
C PRO A 95 -16.10 -19.80 24.24
N VAL A 96 -15.09 -20.32 24.94
CA VAL A 96 -14.57 -19.72 26.19
C VAL A 96 -14.07 -18.28 26.02
N TYR A 97 -13.65 -17.91 24.80
CA TYR A 97 -13.17 -16.57 24.47
C TYR A 97 -14.27 -15.65 23.92
N HIS A 98 -15.47 -16.16 23.58
CA HIS A 98 -16.48 -15.38 22.85
C HIS A 98 -16.93 -14.14 23.60
N VAL A 99 -17.18 -14.23 24.92
CA VAL A 99 -17.67 -13.08 25.70
C VAL A 99 -16.62 -11.96 25.76
N PRO A 100 -15.39 -12.19 26.23
CA PRO A 100 -14.38 -11.14 26.27
C PRO A 100 -14.03 -10.61 24.87
N LEU A 101 -13.94 -11.47 23.86
CA LEU A 101 -13.67 -11.06 22.49
C LEU A 101 -14.78 -10.16 21.93
N TYR A 102 -16.05 -10.51 22.14
CA TYR A 102 -17.17 -9.71 21.71
C TYR A 102 -17.16 -8.31 22.37
N GLN A 103 -16.85 -8.23 23.65
CA GLN A 103 -16.71 -6.95 24.35
C GLN A 103 -15.61 -6.09 23.75
N LEU A 104 -14.42 -6.68 23.48
CA LEU A 104 -13.31 -5.98 22.85
C LEU A 104 -13.66 -5.50 21.45
N MET A 105 -14.38 -6.30 20.65
CA MET A 105 -14.87 -5.89 19.33
C MET A 105 -15.86 -4.72 19.43
N ARG A 106 -16.76 -4.75 20.40
CA ARG A 106 -17.72 -3.65 20.66
C ARG A 106 -17.02 -2.34 21.03
N ASN A 107 -15.88 -2.43 21.70
CA ASN A 107 -15.08 -1.26 22.08
C ASN A 107 -14.30 -0.62 20.93
N GLN A 108 -14.40 -1.16 19.69
CA GLN A 108 -13.72 -0.59 18.53
C GLN A 108 -14.52 0.48 17.79
N PHE A 109 -15.80 0.65 18.06
CA PHE A 109 -16.68 1.58 17.33
C PHE A 109 -17.76 2.19 18.25
N GLY A 110 -18.51 3.17 17.74
CA GLY A 110 -19.52 3.87 18.52
C GLY A 110 -18.92 4.75 19.61
N LEU A 111 -17.69 5.22 19.44
CA LEU A 111 -16.93 5.95 20.43
C LEU A 111 -17.06 7.47 20.23
N ARG A 112 -17.01 8.21 21.33
CA ARG A 112 -16.85 9.66 21.29
C ARG A 112 -15.36 9.99 21.13
N ALA A 113 -14.99 10.45 19.96
CA ALA A 113 -13.63 10.86 19.64
C ALA A 113 -13.44 12.37 19.86
N LYS A 114 -12.22 12.76 20.22
CA LYS A 114 -11.81 14.16 20.34
C LYS A 114 -10.43 14.34 19.76
N THR A 115 -10.27 15.34 18.88
CA THR A 115 -8.96 15.70 18.33
C THR A 115 -8.13 16.47 19.36
N THR A 116 -6.82 16.58 19.12
CA THR A 116 -5.93 17.42 19.93
C THR A 116 -6.34 18.90 19.93
N HIS A 117 -7.08 19.33 18.90
CA HIS A 117 -7.58 20.71 18.74
C HIS A 117 -9.00 20.91 19.26
N GLY A 118 -9.55 19.92 20.00
CA GLY A 118 -10.84 20.05 20.66
C GLY A 118 -12.07 19.69 19.84
N VAL A 119 -11.92 19.37 18.54
CA VAL A 119 -13.05 18.91 17.70
C VAL A 119 -13.51 17.54 18.16
N SER A 120 -14.81 17.38 18.42
CA SER A 120 -15.41 16.12 18.85
C SER A 120 -16.36 15.57 17.80
N HIS A 121 -16.36 14.24 17.66
CA HIS A 121 -17.29 13.52 16.78
C HIS A 121 -17.57 12.12 17.34
N THR A 122 -18.58 11.44 16.79
CA THR A 122 -18.88 10.05 17.12
C THR A 122 -18.46 9.17 15.95
N THR A 123 -17.76 8.07 16.24
CA THR A 123 -17.15 7.21 15.24
C THR A 123 -18.13 6.22 14.58
N MET A 124 -19.38 6.16 15.00
CA MET A 124 -20.38 5.21 14.51
C MET A 124 -19.79 3.79 14.34
N PHE A 125 -19.89 3.18 13.15
CA PHE A 125 -19.32 1.87 12.84
C PHE A 125 -17.94 1.94 12.14
N GLU A 126 -17.45 3.15 11.85
CA GLU A 126 -16.19 3.34 11.12
C GLU A 126 -15.02 2.59 11.76
N ARG A 127 -14.07 2.20 10.93
CA ARG A 127 -12.82 1.61 11.40
C ARG A 127 -11.87 2.70 11.87
N LEU A 128 -11.37 2.53 13.06
CA LEU A 128 -10.36 3.43 13.60
C LEU A 128 -8.98 3.04 13.06
N SER A 129 -8.35 3.93 12.30
CA SER A 129 -7.07 3.64 11.62
C SER A 129 -5.93 3.25 12.57
N GLY A 130 -6.02 3.57 13.86
CA GLY A 130 -5.08 3.15 14.92
C GLY A 130 -5.47 1.85 15.61
N SER A 131 -6.55 1.18 15.22
CA SER A 131 -6.93 -0.14 15.76
C SER A 131 -6.00 -1.24 15.25
N ALA A 132 -5.84 -2.30 16.02
CA ALA A 132 -5.05 -3.47 15.64
C ALA A 132 -5.65 -4.23 14.44
N GLU A 133 -6.95 -4.11 14.24
CA GLU A 133 -7.70 -4.86 13.21
C GLU A 133 -7.59 -4.29 11.79
N THR A 134 -7.13 -3.03 11.65
CA THR A 134 -7.29 -2.26 10.41
C THR A 134 -6.75 -2.98 9.18
N SER A 135 -5.48 -3.40 9.19
CA SER A 135 -4.90 -4.06 8.02
C SER A 135 -5.51 -5.45 7.75
N ALA A 136 -5.74 -6.23 8.81
CA ALA A 136 -6.29 -7.59 8.67
C ALA A 136 -7.72 -7.58 8.15
N PHE A 137 -8.58 -6.75 8.72
CA PHE A 137 -10.00 -6.75 8.38
C PHE A 137 -10.32 -5.95 7.12
N ASN A 138 -9.54 -4.92 6.78
CA ASN A 138 -9.68 -4.28 5.47
C ASN A 138 -9.31 -5.27 4.37
N THR A 139 -8.22 -6.01 4.51
CA THR A 139 -7.84 -7.05 3.55
C THR A 139 -8.89 -8.16 3.46
N LEU A 140 -9.42 -8.60 4.61
CA LEU A 140 -10.51 -9.59 4.64
C LEU A 140 -11.77 -9.07 3.95
N LEU A 141 -12.14 -7.81 4.15
CA LEU A 141 -13.29 -7.19 3.50
C LEU A 141 -13.09 -7.11 1.98
N THR A 142 -11.90 -6.72 1.52
CA THR A 142 -11.55 -6.71 0.09
C THR A 142 -11.66 -8.12 -0.49
N ALA A 143 -11.11 -9.13 0.18
CA ALA A 143 -11.23 -10.52 -0.25
C ALA A 143 -12.69 -11.01 -0.27
N PHE A 144 -13.50 -10.63 0.73
CA PHE A 144 -14.92 -10.98 0.79
C PHE A 144 -15.74 -10.37 -0.35
N VAL A 145 -15.51 -9.10 -0.66
CA VAL A 145 -16.18 -8.41 -1.79
C VAL A 145 -15.86 -9.12 -3.10
N ASN A 146 -14.59 -9.46 -3.32
CA ASN A 146 -14.17 -10.19 -4.53
C ASN A 146 -14.75 -11.62 -4.60
N TYR A 147 -14.71 -12.34 -3.48
CA TYR A 147 -15.37 -13.63 -3.38
C TYR A 147 -16.86 -13.57 -3.72
N ALA A 148 -17.57 -12.59 -3.15
CA ALA A 148 -18.98 -12.37 -3.43
C ALA A 148 -19.22 -12.03 -4.92
N ALA A 149 -18.37 -11.20 -5.52
CA ALA A 149 -18.44 -10.88 -6.94
C ALA A 149 -18.27 -12.11 -7.82
N TYR A 150 -17.28 -12.97 -7.56
CA TYR A 150 -17.12 -14.22 -8.30
C TYR A 150 -18.34 -15.13 -8.12
N ARG A 151 -18.93 -15.21 -6.92
CA ARG A 151 -20.15 -15.97 -6.65
C ARG A 151 -21.40 -15.41 -7.37
N MET A 152 -21.42 -14.11 -7.67
CA MET A 152 -22.51 -13.46 -8.40
C MET A 152 -22.36 -13.57 -9.90
N THR A 153 -21.14 -13.75 -10.41
CA THR A 153 -20.86 -13.91 -11.84
C THR A 153 -21.44 -15.23 -12.34
N ARG A 154 -22.12 -15.19 -13.49
CA ARG A 154 -22.62 -16.39 -14.17
C ARG A 154 -21.68 -16.73 -15.32
N ASP A 155 -21.47 -18.02 -15.55
CA ASP A 155 -20.79 -18.52 -16.73
C ASP A 155 -21.71 -18.42 -17.97
N VAL A 156 -21.17 -18.80 -19.13
CA VAL A 156 -21.91 -18.78 -20.41
C VAL A 156 -23.14 -19.70 -20.41
N CYS A 157 -23.17 -20.70 -19.55
CA CYS A 157 -24.31 -21.62 -19.38
C CYS A 157 -25.27 -21.18 -18.27
N GLY A 158 -25.04 -19.98 -17.66
CA GLY A 158 -25.86 -19.46 -16.58
C GLY A 158 -25.54 -20.03 -15.20
N GLY A 159 -24.55 -20.94 -15.10
CA GLY A 159 -24.06 -21.51 -13.84
C GLY A 159 -23.34 -20.47 -12.99
N ARG A 160 -23.29 -20.71 -11.68
CA ARG A 160 -22.48 -19.91 -10.74
C ARG A 160 -21.31 -20.73 -10.24
N PRO A 161 -20.10 -20.14 -10.12
CA PRO A 161 -18.98 -20.83 -9.51
C PRO A 161 -19.36 -21.38 -8.14
N SER A 162 -18.90 -22.58 -7.81
CA SER A 162 -19.03 -23.14 -6.47
C SER A 162 -18.28 -22.26 -5.45
N PRO A 163 -18.52 -22.42 -4.14
CA PRO A 163 -17.72 -21.73 -3.12
C PRO A 163 -16.22 -21.95 -3.24
N VAL A 164 -15.81 -23.17 -3.57
CA VAL A 164 -14.38 -23.54 -3.73
C VAL A 164 -13.79 -22.85 -4.95
N GLU A 165 -14.48 -22.88 -6.10
CA GLU A 165 -14.04 -22.21 -7.33
C GLU A 165 -13.95 -20.71 -7.16
N ALA A 166 -14.94 -20.07 -6.54
CA ALA A 166 -14.89 -18.64 -6.29
C ALA A 166 -13.72 -18.26 -5.37
N TYR A 167 -13.46 -19.09 -4.36
CA TYR A 167 -12.34 -18.89 -3.45
C TYR A 167 -10.97 -19.05 -4.15
N SER A 168 -10.83 -20.04 -5.02
CA SER A 168 -9.58 -20.30 -5.76
C SER A 168 -9.25 -19.19 -6.77
N ARG A 169 -10.25 -18.41 -7.20
CA ARG A 169 -10.10 -17.25 -8.11
C ARG A 169 -9.65 -15.97 -7.40
N LEU A 170 -9.59 -15.96 -6.06
CA LEU A 170 -9.16 -14.77 -5.33
C LEU A 170 -7.77 -14.32 -5.77
N GLY A 171 -7.62 -13.02 -5.97
CA GLY A 171 -6.39 -12.37 -6.42
C GLY A 171 -5.35 -12.21 -5.31
N ILE A 172 -4.90 -10.97 -5.10
CA ILE A 172 -4.04 -10.57 -3.99
C ILE A 172 -4.52 -9.22 -3.45
N TYR A 173 -4.59 -9.10 -2.12
CA TYR A 173 -5.17 -7.94 -1.44
C TYR A 173 -4.30 -7.48 -0.29
N GLY A 174 -4.20 -6.15 -0.11
CA GLY A 174 -3.43 -5.53 0.96
C GLY A 174 -4.14 -4.28 1.48
N GLY A 175 -5.06 -4.45 2.43
CA GLY A 175 -5.94 -3.36 2.90
C GLY A 175 -7.03 -3.06 1.88
N ASP A 176 -7.10 -1.80 1.47
CA ASP A 176 -7.95 -1.28 0.40
C ASP A 176 -7.42 -1.55 -1.01
N ASP A 177 -6.11 -1.77 -1.16
CA ASP A 177 -5.50 -2.14 -2.44
C ASP A 177 -5.79 -3.61 -2.81
N GLY A 178 -6.14 -3.86 -4.09
CA GLY A 178 -6.36 -5.21 -4.59
C GLY A 178 -6.03 -5.37 -6.07
N LEU A 179 -5.68 -6.62 -6.45
CA LEU A 179 -5.53 -7.05 -7.84
C LEU A 179 -6.26 -8.37 -8.04
N SER A 180 -7.19 -8.41 -8.98
CA SER A 180 -7.96 -9.62 -9.32
C SER A 180 -8.05 -9.84 -10.82
N GLY A 181 -7.93 -11.10 -11.26
CA GLY A 181 -8.05 -11.48 -12.64
C GLY A 181 -9.45 -11.94 -13.01
N GLY A 182 -9.93 -11.60 -14.22
CA GLY A 182 -11.16 -12.11 -14.78
C GLY A 182 -12.43 -11.73 -14.00
N LEU A 183 -12.42 -10.63 -13.26
CA LEU A 183 -13.53 -10.19 -12.43
C LEU A 183 -14.62 -9.50 -13.27
N SER A 184 -15.89 -9.75 -12.97
CA SER A 184 -16.99 -8.95 -13.52
C SER A 184 -17.09 -7.62 -12.79
N ARG A 185 -16.90 -6.50 -13.51
CA ARG A 185 -17.00 -5.15 -12.94
C ARG A 185 -18.38 -4.89 -12.32
N GLU A 186 -19.45 -5.31 -13.00
CA GLU A 186 -20.81 -5.17 -12.48
C GLU A 186 -21.01 -5.94 -11.18
N ALA A 187 -20.56 -7.20 -11.13
CA ALA A 187 -20.67 -8.03 -9.94
C ALA A 187 -19.84 -7.47 -8.78
N ALA A 188 -18.62 -6.96 -9.04
CA ALA A 188 -17.75 -6.35 -8.05
C ALA A 188 -18.36 -5.06 -7.47
N THR A 189 -18.87 -4.19 -8.33
CA THR A 189 -19.57 -2.96 -7.91
C THR A 189 -20.80 -3.30 -7.06
N LYS A 190 -21.60 -4.27 -7.48
CA LYS A 190 -22.76 -4.71 -6.70
C LYS A 190 -22.37 -5.32 -5.35
N ALA A 191 -21.35 -6.17 -5.33
CA ALA A 191 -20.85 -6.79 -4.09
C ALA A 191 -20.34 -5.74 -3.10
N SER A 192 -19.61 -4.72 -3.58
CA SER A 192 -19.12 -3.63 -2.73
C SER A 192 -20.26 -2.79 -2.15
N GLN A 193 -21.26 -2.45 -2.97
CA GLN A 193 -22.45 -1.70 -2.54
C GLN A 193 -23.25 -2.44 -1.46
N LEU A 194 -23.37 -3.76 -1.53
CA LEU A 194 -24.07 -4.57 -0.53
C LEU A 194 -23.45 -4.48 0.88
N VAL A 195 -22.18 -4.15 0.96
CA VAL A 195 -21.48 -3.95 2.24
C VAL A 195 -21.24 -2.46 2.54
N GLY A 196 -21.83 -1.55 1.77
CA GLY A 196 -21.73 -0.10 1.98
C GLY A 196 -20.42 0.52 1.50
N GLN A 197 -19.64 -0.20 0.69
CA GLN A 197 -18.38 0.28 0.15
C GLN A 197 -18.53 0.89 -1.25
N VAL A 198 -17.61 1.77 -1.61
CA VAL A 198 -17.47 2.33 -2.96
C VAL A 198 -16.15 1.85 -3.52
N LEU A 199 -16.24 1.11 -4.61
CA LEU A 199 -15.11 0.45 -5.26
C LEU A 199 -14.80 1.16 -6.58
N ASP A 200 -13.54 1.57 -6.71
CA ASP A 200 -12.96 2.05 -7.97
C ASP A 200 -12.14 0.92 -8.61
N LEU A 201 -12.35 0.71 -9.92
CA LEU A 201 -11.72 -0.36 -10.69
C LEU A 201 -11.00 0.21 -11.91
N GLU A 202 -9.70 -0.02 -11.98
CA GLU A 202 -8.87 0.24 -13.17
C GLU A 202 -8.58 -1.10 -13.85
N ARG A 203 -9.18 -1.32 -15.03
CA ARG A 203 -8.98 -2.54 -15.82
C ARG A 203 -7.82 -2.39 -16.78
N VAL A 204 -6.97 -3.41 -16.82
CA VAL A 204 -5.91 -3.55 -17.80
C VAL A 204 -6.07 -4.89 -18.50
N HIS A 205 -6.04 -4.88 -19.83
CA HIS A 205 -6.10 -6.10 -20.64
C HIS A 205 -4.68 -6.55 -21.04
N ARG A 206 -4.52 -7.86 -21.17
CA ARG A 206 -3.25 -8.46 -21.65
C ARG A 206 -2.80 -7.87 -22.98
N ASN A 207 -3.74 -7.62 -23.87
CA ASN A 207 -3.47 -7.12 -25.23
C ASN A 207 -3.20 -5.61 -25.30
N ASP A 208 -3.32 -4.88 -24.20
CA ASP A 208 -3.02 -3.44 -24.16
C ASP A 208 -1.51 -3.16 -24.22
N GLY A 209 -0.66 -4.18 -24.02
CA GLY A 209 0.79 -4.01 -23.95
C GLY A 209 1.26 -3.23 -22.72
N LEU A 210 0.37 -3.06 -21.74
CA LEU A 210 0.63 -2.31 -20.50
C LEU A 210 0.98 -3.27 -19.35
N GLY A 211 1.79 -2.78 -18.43
CA GLY A 211 2.02 -3.43 -17.15
C GLY A 211 0.88 -3.19 -16.15
N VAL A 212 1.00 -3.71 -14.95
CA VAL A 212 0.01 -3.59 -13.90
C VAL A 212 0.60 -2.95 -12.64
N LYS A 213 -0.27 -2.41 -11.78
CA LYS A 213 0.14 -1.79 -10.52
C LYS A 213 -0.38 -2.60 -9.34
N PHE A 214 0.40 -2.68 -8.26
CA PHE A 214 -0.05 -3.21 -6.98
C PHE A 214 0.86 -2.72 -5.84
N LEU A 215 0.29 -2.26 -4.73
CA LEU A 215 1.02 -1.77 -3.54
C LEU A 215 2.15 -0.78 -3.87
N ALA A 216 1.83 0.24 -4.68
CA ALA A 216 2.76 1.28 -5.12
C ALA A 216 4.00 0.74 -5.88
N ARG A 217 3.86 -0.40 -6.53
CA ARG A 217 4.81 -0.97 -7.51
C ARG A 217 4.15 -1.01 -8.87
N HIS A 218 4.95 -0.81 -9.92
CA HIS A 218 4.55 -1.02 -11.29
C HIS A 218 5.33 -2.22 -11.85
N TYR A 219 4.59 -3.20 -12.35
CA TYR A 219 5.10 -4.40 -13.02
C TYR A 219 5.08 -4.17 -14.51
N GLY A 220 6.16 -4.54 -15.21
CA GLY A 220 6.29 -4.33 -16.66
C GLY A 220 5.30 -5.15 -17.49
N PRO A 221 5.25 -4.91 -18.83
CA PRO A 221 4.35 -5.65 -19.73
C PRO A 221 4.55 -7.17 -19.69
N ASP A 222 5.76 -7.65 -19.43
CA ASP A 222 6.08 -9.06 -19.34
C ASP A 222 5.47 -9.79 -18.14
N VAL A 223 4.82 -9.04 -17.24
CA VAL A 223 4.04 -9.62 -16.13
C VAL A 223 2.94 -10.57 -16.62
N TRP A 224 2.42 -10.34 -17.82
CA TRP A 224 1.45 -11.21 -18.49
C TRP A 224 2.02 -12.55 -18.94
N PHE A 225 3.33 -12.69 -18.92
CA PHE A 225 4.09 -13.90 -19.27
C PHE A 225 4.85 -14.46 -18.05
N GLY A 226 4.45 -14.06 -16.85
CA GLY A 226 5.01 -14.58 -15.60
C GLY A 226 6.24 -13.84 -15.06
N CYS A 227 6.67 -12.73 -15.69
CA CYS A 227 7.80 -11.93 -15.19
C CYS A 227 7.37 -11.11 -13.96
N PRO A 228 8.03 -11.27 -12.80
CA PRO A 228 7.72 -10.54 -11.58
C PRO A 228 8.45 -9.21 -11.42
N ASP A 229 9.22 -8.78 -12.44
CA ASP A 229 10.01 -7.56 -12.36
C ASP A 229 9.14 -6.32 -12.22
N SER A 230 9.59 -5.42 -11.36
CA SER A 230 8.82 -4.23 -11.04
C SER A 230 9.69 -3.07 -10.62
N ILE A 231 9.14 -1.87 -10.73
CA ILE A 231 9.74 -0.63 -10.24
C ILE A 231 8.83 0.04 -9.21
N CYS A 232 9.41 0.89 -8.37
CA CYS A 232 8.63 1.71 -7.45
C CYS A 232 7.85 2.81 -8.19
N ASP A 233 6.81 3.36 -7.54
CA ASP A 233 6.17 4.60 -8.01
C ASP A 233 7.18 5.76 -7.94
N ILE A 234 7.71 6.14 -9.09
CA ILE A 234 8.81 7.11 -9.24
C ILE A 234 8.47 8.45 -8.62
N ARG A 235 7.33 9.03 -8.96
CA ARG A 235 6.93 10.36 -8.46
C ARG A 235 6.79 10.36 -6.94
N ARG A 236 6.15 9.32 -6.42
CA ARG A 236 5.96 9.16 -4.98
C ARG A 236 7.28 8.99 -4.25
N GLN A 237 8.22 8.24 -4.81
CA GLN A 237 9.51 8.00 -4.14
C GLN A 237 10.44 9.20 -4.25
N LEU A 238 10.57 9.83 -5.41
CA LEU A 238 11.39 11.04 -5.57
C LEU A 238 10.90 12.17 -4.65
N SER A 239 9.59 12.39 -4.54
CA SER A 239 9.04 13.40 -3.64
C SER A 239 9.33 13.16 -2.15
N LYS A 240 9.64 11.92 -1.76
CA LYS A 240 9.87 11.52 -0.36
C LYS A 240 11.31 11.18 -0.04
N PHE A 241 12.17 11.06 -1.04
CA PHE A 241 13.53 10.54 -0.84
C PHE A 241 14.32 11.38 0.17
N HIS A 242 14.26 12.69 0.10
CA HIS A 242 14.94 13.62 1.00
C HIS A 242 14.14 14.00 2.25
N LEU A 243 12.89 13.56 2.35
CA LEU A 243 12.03 13.92 3.46
C LEU A 243 12.07 12.86 4.56
N THR A 244 12.09 13.29 5.81
CA THR A 244 11.87 12.44 6.97
C THR A 244 11.02 13.16 7.99
N VAL A 245 10.01 12.48 8.54
CA VAL A 245 9.05 13.07 9.50
C VAL A 245 9.75 13.42 10.82
N HIS A 246 10.68 12.58 11.23
CA HIS A 246 11.45 12.79 12.46
C HIS A 246 12.86 12.23 12.26
N LEU A 247 13.85 13.02 12.56
CA LEU A 247 15.25 12.59 12.62
C LEU A 247 15.73 12.73 14.06
N PRO A 248 16.08 11.62 14.75
CA PRO A 248 16.66 11.71 16.08
C PRO A 248 17.93 12.56 16.09
N SER A 249 18.15 13.28 17.17
CA SER A 249 19.30 14.20 17.31
C SER A 249 20.67 13.53 17.20
N ASN A 250 20.73 12.23 17.48
CA ASN A 250 21.94 11.41 17.36
C ASN A 250 22.18 10.83 15.96
N ILE A 251 21.24 11.03 15.01
CA ILE A 251 21.38 10.54 13.64
C ILE A 251 21.63 11.72 12.71
N SER A 252 22.73 11.67 11.97
CA SER A 252 23.01 12.66 10.95
C SER A 252 22.11 12.46 9.73
N TRP A 253 21.80 13.55 9.02
CA TRP A 253 21.05 13.47 7.76
C TRP A 253 21.83 12.66 6.68
N HIS A 254 23.16 12.67 6.70
CA HIS A 254 23.98 11.81 5.84
C HIS A 254 23.69 10.33 6.11
N ARG A 255 23.66 9.96 7.37
CA ARG A 255 23.38 8.58 7.78
C ARG A 255 21.98 8.17 7.30
N LYS A 256 21.00 9.07 7.43
CA LYS A 256 19.65 8.80 6.95
C LYS A 256 19.60 8.67 5.43
N LEU A 257 20.32 9.49 4.69
CA LEU A 257 20.44 9.40 3.24
C LEU A 257 21.09 8.08 2.80
N GLN A 258 22.18 7.67 3.44
CA GLN A 258 22.83 6.38 3.20
C GLN A 258 21.87 5.20 3.41
N GLU A 259 21.13 5.19 4.52
CA GLU A 259 20.19 4.12 4.84
C GLU A 259 19.05 4.04 3.83
N LYS A 260 18.51 5.18 3.39
CA LYS A 260 17.51 5.21 2.34
C LYS A 260 18.08 4.69 1.02
N ALA A 261 19.26 5.16 0.61
CA ALA A 261 19.90 4.70 -0.61
C ALA A 261 20.19 3.19 -0.56
N PHE A 262 20.69 2.69 0.55
CA PHE A 262 20.89 1.25 0.73
C PHE A 262 19.59 0.46 0.60
N ALA A 263 18.50 0.94 1.20
CA ALA A 263 17.19 0.30 1.07
C ALA A 263 16.72 0.20 -0.39
N TYR A 264 16.82 1.30 -1.13
CA TYR A 264 16.43 1.30 -2.54
C TYR A 264 17.39 0.51 -3.44
N SER A 265 18.68 0.36 -3.06
CA SER A 265 19.59 -0.51 -3.81
C SER A 265 19.20 -1.99 -3.78
N LEU A 266 18.40 -2.39 -2.80
CA LEU A 266 17.89 -3.76 -2.69
C LEU A 266 16.65 -4.01 -3.58
N SER A 267 15.81 -3.00 -3.80
CA SER A 267 14.51 -3.16 -4.46
C SER A 267 14.39 -2.43 -5.80
N ASP A 268 15.26 -1.45 -6.08
CA ASP A 268 15.12 -0.53 -7.21
C ASP A 268 16.48 -0.13 -7.82
N LYS A 269 17.45 -1.06 -7.78
CA LYS A 269 18.83 -0.82 -8.31
C LYS A 269 18.85 -0.49 -9.80
N ASN A 270 17.93 -1.07 -10.57
CA ASN A 270 17.81 -0.88 -12.01
C ASN A 270 16.66 0.05 -12.40
N THR A 271 15.90 0.56 -11.43
CA THR A 271 14.87 1.56 -11.70
C THR A 271 15.51 2.86 -12.19
N PRO A 272 15.24 3.33 -13.43
CA PRO A 272 15.82 4.57 -13.96
C PRO A 272 15.60 5.75 -13.02
N VAL A 273 16.52 6.71 -13.00
CA VAL A 273 16.56 7.88 -12.12
C VAL A 273 16.81 7.51 -10.65
N ILE A 274 15.98 6.67 -10.03
CA ILE A 274 16.14 6.26 -8.62
C ILE A 274 17.40 5.41 -8.43
N GLY A 275 17.60 4.39 -9.24
CA GLY A 275 18.77 3.50 -9.14
C GLY A 275 20.08 4.24 -9.42
N GLU A 276 20.07 5.17 -10.38
CA GLU A 276 21.22 6.02 -10.68
C GLU A 276 21.56 6.92 -9.50
N PHE A 277 20.55 7.58 -8.93
CA PHE A 277 20.73 8.42 -7.74
C PHE A 277 21.24 7.60 -6.54
N VAL A 278 20.67 6.45 -6.30
CA VAL A 278 21.06 5.54 -5.21
C VAL A 278 22.49 5.07 -5.36
N ARG A 279 22.90 4.66 -6.57
CA ARG A 279 24.31 4.28 -6.85
C ARG A 279 25.27 5.44 -6.55
N LYS A 280 24.90 6.67 -6.96
CA LYS A 280 25.72 7.86 -6.70
C LYS A 280 25.84 8.15 -5.21
N VAL A 281 24.74 8.07 -4.45
CA VAL A 281 24.76 8.27 -3.00
C VAL A 281 25.70 7.24 -2.33
N LEU A 282 25.57 5.96 -2.68
CA LEU A 282 26.39 4.91 -2.09
C LEU A 282 27.86 4.96 -2.54
N GLN A 283 28.14 5.51 -3.72
CA GLN A 283 29.50 5.79 -4.17
C GLN A 283 30.17 6.88 -3.33
N LEU A 284 29.45 7.96 -3.06
CA LEU A 284 29.96 9.10 -2.28
C LEU A 284 29.93 8.82 -0.77
N TYR A 285 28.97 8.05 -0.31
CA TYR A 285 28.75 7.71 1.09
C TYR A 285 28.54 6.20 1.23
N PRO A 286 29.61 5.39 1.15
CA PRO A 286 29.51 3.94 1.28
C PRO A 286 28.85 3.55 2.61
N LEU A 287 27.99 2.55 2.57
CA LEU A 287 27.36 1.94 3.74
C LEU A 287 27.45 0.43 3.63
N ALA A 288 28.21 -0.18 4.54
CA ALA A 288 28.26 -1.63 4.63
C ALA A 288 26.95 -2.18 5.22
N ARG A 289 26.56 -3.38 4.79
CA ARG A 289 25.33 -4.04 5.23
C ARG A 289 25.25 -4.17 6.75
N GLU A 290 26.38 -4.51 7.38
CA GLU A 290 26.51 -4.70 8.82
C GLU A 290 26.33 -3.39 9.61
N GLN A 291 26.49 -2.26 8.94
CA GLN A 291 26.31 -0.93 9.52
C GLN A 291 24.86 -0.43 9.38
N PHE A 292 24.02 -1.17 8.66
CA PHE A 292 22.62 -0.80 8.51
C PHE A 292 21.86 -1.07 9.82
N THR A 293 21.39 -0.03 10.43
CA THR A 293 20.71 -0.08 11.74
C THR A 293 19.29 0.39 11.59
N ASN A 294 18.52 0.08 10.70
CA ASN A 294 17.10 0.42 10.49
C ASN A 294 16.54 1.46 11.52
N VAL A 295 17.25 2.56 11.65
CA VAL A 295 17.14 3.43 12.82
C VAL A 295 15.81 4.17 12.87
N ILE A 296 15.01 4.25 11.86
CA ILE A 296 13.64 4.81 11.97
C ILE A 296 12.92 4.76 10.63
N GLY A 297 11.86 3.98 10.60
CA GLY A 297 10.78 4.14 9.64
C GLY A 297 11.07 3.67 8.20
N LEU A 298 12.20 3.06 7.95
CA LEU A 298 12.40 2.24 6.77
C LEU A 298 12.10 0.80 7.16
N TRP A 299 10.90 0.37 6.88
CA TRP A 299 10.55 -1.02 7.05
C TRP A 299 11.13 -1.79 5.85
N ILE A 300 12.27 -2.44 6.08
CA ILE A 300 12.79 -3.45 5.19
C ILE A 300 12.56 -4.76 5.91
N PRO A 301 11.65 -5.60 5.42
CA PRO A 301 11.27 -6.82 6.12
C PRO A 301 12.46 -7.72 6.40
N GLU A 302 13.38 -7.79 5.46
CA GLU A 302 14.61 -8.56 5.55
C GLU A 302 15.64 -7.95 4.59
N LEU A 303 16.89 -7.81 5.04
CA LEU A 303 18.01 -7.38 4.22
C LEU A 303 18.51 -8.49 3.26
N ASP A 304 17.63 -9.39 2.91
CA ASP A 304 17.91 -10.51 2.01
C ASP A 304 17.50 -10.10 0.58
N GLU A 305 18.47 -9.95 -0.28
CA GLU A 305 18.25 -9.61 -1.69
C GLU A 305 17.32 -10.61 -2.39
N GLY A 306 17.40 -11.89 -2.02
CA GLY A 306 16.53 -12.94 -2.58
C GLY A 306 15.06 -12.82 -2.18
N LYS A 307 14.72 -11.97 -1.21
CA LYS A 307 13.36 -11.74 -0.75
C LYS A 307 12.78 -10.37 -1.15
N GLN A 308 13.57 -9.54 -1.82
CA GLN A 308 13.14 -8.22 -2.29
C GLN A 308 12.31 -8.32 -3.58
N TYR A 309 11.72 -7.21 -3.97
CA TYR A 309 11.07 -7.10 -5.27
C TYR A 309 12.09 -7.35 -6.37
N PRO A 310 11.81 -8.27 -7.31
CA PRO A 310 12.64 -8.39 -8.51
C PRO A 310 12.65 -7.07 -9.28
N ASN A 311 13.84 -6.67 -9.67
CA ASN A 311 14.09 -5.42 -10.39
C ASN A 311 15.26 -5.65 -11.36
N GLU A 312 15.17 -6.74 -12.15
CA GLU A 312 16.14 -7.02 -13.19
C GLU A 312 15.66 -6.36 -14.49
N ASP A 313 16.52 -5.58 -15.11
CA ASP A 313 16.21 -4.93 -16.36
C ASP A 313 16.40 -5.93 -17.52
N THR A 314 15.31 -6.46 -18.01
CA THR A 314 15.29 -7.39 -19.16
C THR A 314 14.86 -6.73 -20.47
N GLY A 315 14.65 -5.41 -20.47
CA GLY A 315 14.22 -4.63 -21.63
C GLY A 315 14.06 -3.14 -21.32
N ASP A 316 13.79 -2.35 -22.33
CA ASP A 316 13.69 -0.90 -22.25
C ASP A 316 12.41 -0.38 -21.55
N TRP A 317 11.52 -1.28 -21.12
CA TRP A 317 10.22 -0.90 -20.57
C TRP A 317 10.33 -0.01 -19.32
N MET A 318 11.36 -0.21 -18.50
CA MET A 318 11.55 0.60 -17.28
C MET A 318 11.87 2.05 -17.65
N GLU A 319 12.75 2.26 -18.64
CA GLU A 319 13.11 3.59 -19.13
C GLU A 319 11.89 4.28 -19.75
N ASP A 320 11.20 3.60 -20.67
CA ASP A 320 10.01 4.13 -21.36
C ASP A 320 8.92 4.52 -20.34
N TYR A 321 8.67 3.67 -19.36
CA TYR A 321 7.70 3.95 -18.32
C TYR A 321 8.11 5.15 -17.46
N VAL A 322 9.37 5.23 -17.00
CA VAL A 322 9.85 6.33 -16.17
C VAL A 322 9.79 7.65 -16.93
N VAL A 323 10.24 7.68 -18.18
CA VAL A 323 10.15 8.87 -19.04
C VAL A 323 8.70 9.29 -19.20
N SER A 324 7.77 8.35 -19.43
CA SER A 324 6.33 8.67 -19.53
C SER A 324 5.77 9.28 -18.24
N GLN A 325 6.21 8.79 -17.08
CA GLN A 325 5.77 9.30 -15.78
C GLN A 325 6.41 10.65 -15.41
N LEU A 326 7.58 10.94 -15.95
CA LEU A 326 8.37 12.13 -15.67
C LEU A 326 8.43 13.09 -16.87
N SER A 327 7.38 13.16 -17.70
CA SER A 327 7.32 13.99 -18.90
C SER A 327 7.55 15.50 -18.66
N ASP A 328 7.39 15.96 -17.43
CA ASP A 328 7.63 17.31 -16.95
C ASP A 328 8.99 17.47 -16.21
N PHE A 329 9.85 16.45 -16.25
CA PHE A 329 11.14 16.43 -15.59
C PHE A 329 12.25 16.17 -16.60
N ASP A 330 13.32 16.99 -16.56
CA ASP A 330 14.49 16.84 -17.42
C ASP A 330 15.39 15.71 -16.90
N VAL A 331 15.13 14.49 -17.36
CA VAL A 331 15.89 13.29 -16.97
C VAL A 331 17.34 13.39 -17.40
N ASP A 332 17.63 13.88 -18.61
CA ASP A 332 18.98 14.00 -19.12
C ASP A 332 19.79 15.06 -18.36
N GLY A 333 19.20 16.21 -18.10
CA GLY A 333 19.82 17.23 -17.29
C GLY A 333 20.05 16.76 -15.83
N PHE A 334 19.18 15.92 -15.29
CA PHE A 334 19.39 15.27 -14.01
C PHE A 334 20.59 14.30 -14.04
N ARG A 335 20.72 13.49 -15.07
CA ARG A 335 21.86 12.57 -15.28
C ARG A 335 23.17 13.31 -15.39
N ASP A 336 23.18 14.41 -16.16
CA ASP A 336 24.34 15.27 -16.30
C ASP A 336 24.74 15.93 -14.96
N TRP A 337 23.77 16.43 -14.22
CA TRP A 337 24.00 16.95 -12.88
C TRP A 337 24.55 15.89 -11.96
N LEU A 338 23.97 14.68 -11.96
CA LEU A 338 24.38 13.57 -11.11
C LEU A 338 25.82 13.12 -11.44
N GLY A 339 26.22 13.13 -12.70
CA GLY A 339 27.57 12.82 -13.14
C GLY A 339 28.63 13.78 -12.57
N ARG A 340 28.27 15.08 -12.48
CA ARG A 340 29.17 16.14 -11.97
C ARG A 340 29.09 16.38 -10.47
N THR A 341 28.07 15.81 -9.81
CA THR A 341 27.81 16.06 -8.38
C THR A 341 28.90 15.43 -7.51
N ASP A 342 29.33 16.19 -6.53
CA ASP A 342 30.22 15.78 -5.45
C ASP A 342 29.46 15.57 -4.11
N SER A 343 30.18 15.29 -3.04
CA SER A 343 29.58 15.05 -1.73
C SER A 343 28.81 16.24 -1.16
N LEU A 344 29.18 17.47 -1.53
CA LEU A 344 28.52 18.68 -1.03
C LEU A 344 27.22 18.93 -1.79
N SER A 345 27.23 18.72 -3.10
CA SER A 345 26.06 18.93 -3.96
C SER A 345 24.91 17.99 -3.63
N ILE A 346 25.19 16.74 -3.24
CA ILE A 346 24.16 15.77 -2.91
C ILE A 346 23.42 16.09 -1.60
N ARG A 347 23.96 16.95 -0.77
CA ARG A 347 23.29 17.42 0.47
C ARG A 347 22.10 18.31 0.19
N SER A 348 22.22 19.13 -0.84
CA SER A 348 21.19 20.07 -1.27
C SER A 348 21.00 19.86 -2.75
N PRO A 349 20.22 18.84 -3.15
CA PRO A 349 20.02 18.56 -4.56
C PRO A 349 19.44 19.79 -5.24
N GLN A 350 20.11 20.26 -6.25
CA GLN A 350 19.65 21.37 -7.06
C GLN A 350 18.52 20.94 -7.99
N TYR A 351 18.41 19.63 -8.20
CA TYR A 351 17.32 19.02 -8.93
C TYR A 351 16.28 18.52 -7.95
N THR A 352 15.14 19.10 -7.98
CA THR A 352 13.94 18.67 -7.26
C THR A 352 12.96 18.06 -8.26
N VAL A 353 12.10 17.19 -7.78
CA VAL A 353 10.92 16.83 -8.56
C VAL A 353 10.17 18.11 -8.89
N PRO A 354 9.71 18.31 -10.15
CA PRO A 354 8.97 19.49 -10.53
C PRO A 354 7.85 19.80 -9.54
N ASP A 355 7.63 21.08 -9.27
CA ASP A 355 6.52 21.51 -8.43
C ASP A 355 5.22 20.96 -9.00
N VAL A 356 4.59 20.08 -8.27
CA VAL A 356 3.24 19.66 -8.59
C VAL A 356 2.31 20.79 -8.19
N PRO A 357 1.54 21.38 -9.12
CA PRO A 357 0.64 22.48 -8.78
C PRO A 357 -0.25 22.08 -7.61
N ILE A 358 -0.23 22.87 -6.55
CA ILE A 358 -1.11 22.67 -5.40
C ILE A 358 -2.51 23.08 -5.82
N ALA A 359 -3.35 22.11 -6.15
CA ALA A 359 -4.76 22.36 -6.40
C ALA A 359 -5.47 22.59 -5.06
N VAL A 360 -5.69 23.85 -4.73
CA VAL A 360 -6.55 24.22 -3.60
C VAL A 360 -7.99 24.11 -4.06
N LYS A 361 -8.77 23.25 -3.41
CA LYS A 361 -10.23 23.20 -3.66
C LYS A 361 -10.82 24.58 -3.29
N PRO A 362 -11.60 25.20 -4.16
CA PRO A 362 -12.27 26.47 -3.84
C PRO A 362 -13.06 26.33 -2.53
N GLY A 363 -12.82 27.26 -1.59
CA GLY A 363 -13.49 27.27 -0.28
C GLY A 363 -12.93 26.31 0.77
N ALA A 364 -11.91 25.53 0.48
CA ALA A 364 -11.23 24.73 1.49
C ALA A 364 -10.26 25.64 2.28
N ARG A 365 -10.40 25.69 3.61
CA ARG A 365 -9.32 26.21 4.45
C ARG A 365 -8.19 25.21 4.43
N VAL A 366 -7.04 25.63 3.95
CA VAL A 366 -5.82 24.82 4.03
C VAL A 366 -5.32 24.89 5.46
N LEU A 367 -5.53 23.81 6.20
CA LEU A 367 -4.88 23.61 7.48
C LEU A 367 -3.51 23.01 7.19
N VAL A 368 -2.48 23.81 7.27
CA VAL A 368 -1.11 23.35 7.20
C VAL A 368 -0.71 22.83 8.57
N ASP A 369 -0.24 21.66 8.58
CA ASP A 369 0.36 20.83 9.59
C ASP A 369 0.78 21.54 10.89
N GLY A 370 0.03 21.29 11.94
CA GLY A 370 0.33 21.78 13.29
C GLY A 370 0.28 23.30 13.43
N ASP A 371 0.38 23.98 12.36
CA ASP A 371 0.22 25.42 12.25
C ASP A 371 -1.18 25.71 11.76
N ILE A 372 -2.12 25.60 12.68
CA ILE A 372 -3.34 26.37 12.50
C ILE A 372 -2.94 27.81 12.76
N HIS A 373 -2.39 28.42 11.78
CA HIS A 373 -2.33 29.86 11.76
C HIS A 373 -3.75 30.31 11.51
N GLY A 374 -4.40 30.66 12.59
CA GLY A 374 -5.74 31.18 12.63
C GLY A 374 -5.87 32.45 11.84
#